data_7ae49410f9997be2d9d45fd052ec1a72
#
_entry.id   7ae49410f9997be2d9d45fd052ec1a72
#
_cell.length_a   1.000
_cell.length_b   1.000
_cell.length_c   1.000
_cell.angle_alpha   90.00
_cell.angle_beta   90.00
_cell.angle_gamma   90.00
#
_symmetry.space_group_name_H-M   'P 1'
#
loop_
_entity.id
_entity.type
_entity.pdbx_description
1 polymer ?
#
loop_
_entity_poly.entity_id
_entity_poly.type
_entity_poly.pdbx_seq_one_letter_code
_entity_poly.pdbx_strand_id
1 'polypeptide(L)'
;MADNDSSLQVEMPSGKRSKIKSATVLLRFEKPSAGTLLEQATPLAEEIEADFLWECVSDGEFSFLDFARDYYGHDPAPVEATAVLLALHAAPVYFHRKGKGRFRKAPADILAAALASLEKKRQQALAIEGWISELKESRLPPEIGVLTDALLYAPDRNKPETKAFETACAETGLTAAQLLFKCGAIKSAYHLHYKRFLHEQFPKGVGFPALEAPGLPSDLPRADVRAFSIDDAHTTEIDDALSVVRLPGIGSRIGIHIAAPGLAIAHGSPLDGVARA
;
A
#
# COMPACT_ATOMS: atom_id res chain seq x y z
N MET A 1 -34.05 44.07 -4.18
CA MET A 1 -34.25 42.63 -4.51
C MET A 1 -35.75 42.44 -4.75
N ALA A 2 -36.17 41.74 -5.81
CA ALA A 2 -37.57 41.38 -6.01
C ALA A 2 -37.82 40.00 -5.36
N ASP A 3 -38.78 39.96 -4.43
CA ASP A 3 -39.24 38.74 -3.77
C ASP A 3 -40.56 38.33 -4.43
N ASN A 4 -40.53 37.21 -5.14
CA ASN A 4 -41.76 36.55 -5.62
C ASN A 4 -41.93 35.29 -4.76
N ASP A 5 -43.13 34.92 -4.36
CA ASP A 5 -43.44 33.83 -3.40
C ASP A 5 -42.67 32.52 -3.60
N SER A 6 -42.21 32.23 -4.83
CA SER A 6 -41.49 31.00 -5.16
C SER A 6 -39.96 31.17 -5.42
N SER A 7 -39.48 32.39 -5.67
CA SER A 7 -38.07 32.63 -6.04
C SER A 7 -37.58 34.04 -5.70
N LEU A 8 -36.32 34.13 -5.33
CA LEU A 8 -35.61 35.36 -5.00
C LEU A 8 -34.55 35.67 -6.06
N GLN A 9 -34.42 36.94 -6.38
CA GLN A 9 -33.28 37.43 -7.18
C GLN A 9 -32.22 37.90 -6.16
N VAL A 10 -31.06 37.28 -6.19
CA VAL A 10 -29.93 37.56 -5.31
C VAL A 10 -28.75 38.09 -6.09
N GLU A 11 -27.98 38.95 -5.46
CA GLU A 11 -26.68 39.39 -5.98
C GLU A 11 -25.58 38.71 -5.17
N MET A 12 -24.68 38.05 -5.88
CA MET A 12 -23.51 37.36 -5.29
C MET A 12 -22.46 38.41 -4.88
N PRO A 13 -21.53 38.06 -3.96
CA PRO A 13 -20.40 38.95 -3.62
C PRO A 13 -19.57 39.40 -4.85
N SER A 14 -19.58 38.62 -5.91
CA SER A 14 -18.93 38.91 -7.19
C SER A 14 -19.71 39.93 -8.06
N GLY A 15 -20.85 40.46 -7.60
CA GLY A 15 -21.76 41.32 -8.36
C GLY A 15 -22.66 40.56 -9.38
N LYS A 16 -22.50 39.22 -9.50
CA LYS A 16 -23.33 38.43 -10.41
C LYS A 16 -24.73 38.24 -9.82
N ARG A 17 -25.76 38.55 -10.60
CA ARG A 17 -27.15 38.29 -10.21
C ARG A 17 -27.59 36.86 -10.56
N SER A 18 -28.28 36.21 -9.64
CA SER A 18 -28.77 34.85 -9.80
C SER A 18 -30.18 34.72 -9.23
N LYS A 19 -30.98 33.82 -9.81
CA LYS A 19 -32.34 33.51 -9.30
C LYS A 19 -32.26 32.21 -8.52
N ILE A 20 -32.66 32.23 -7.26
CA ILE A 20 -32.71 31.07 -6.36
C ILE A 20 -34.14 30.78 -5.92
N LYS A 21 -34.46 29.54 -5.53
CA LYS A 21 -35.76 29.19 -4.97
C LYS A 21 -35.84 29.70 -3.53
N SER A 22 -36.95 30.33 -3.13
CA SER A 22 -37.17 30.83 -1.77
C SER A 22 -36.96 29.72 -0.72
N ALA A 23 -37.32 28.47 -1.02
CA ALA A 23 -37.13 27.30 -0.18
C ALA A 23 -35.66 26.87 0.08
N THR A 24 -34.70 27.45 -0.65
CA THR A 24 -33.25 27.19 -0.44
C THR A 24 -32.58 28.24 0.45
N VAL A 25 -33.31 29.26 0.87
CA VAL A 25 -32.80 30.26 1.81
C VAL A 25 -32.77 29.66 3.21
N LEU A 26 -31.60 29.67 3.82
CA LEU A 26 -31.36 29.09 5.14
C LEU A 26 -31.61 30.09 6.27
N LEU A 27 -31.19 31.34 6.07
CA LEU A 27 -31.32 32.41 7.06
C LEU A 27 -31.64 33.73 6.33
N ARG A 28 -32.55 34.53 6.92
CA ARG A 28 -32.84 35.90 6.51
C ARG A 28 -32.44 36.85 7.63
N PHE A 29 -31.74 37.91 7.29
CA PHE A 29 -31.26 38.90 8.25
C PHE A 29 -31.11 40.28 7.56
N GLU A 30 -31.15 41.33 8.36
CA GLU A 30 -30.96 42.68 7.88
C GLU A 30 -29.54 43.19 8.16
N LYS A 31 -29.00 42.82 9.30
CA LYS A 31 -27.67 43.21 9.77
C LYS A 31 -26.96 41.98 10.41
N PRO A 32 -25.64 41.91 10.33
CA PRO A 32 -24.70 42.76 9.57
C PRO A 32 -24.77 42.53 8.05
N SER A 33 -23.86 43.16 7.28
CA SER A 33 -23.72 42.84 5.84
C SER A 33 -23.30 41.36 5.65
N ALA A 34 -23.55 40.78 4.46
CA ALA A 34 -23.23 39.38 4.20
C ALA A 34 -21.71 39.07 4.35
N GLY A 35 -20.82 39.98 3.98
CA GLY A 35 -19.37 39.85 4.19
C GLY A 35 -19.01 39.86 5.68
N THR A 36 -19.48 40.87 6.39
CA THR A 36 -19.26 41.02 7.84
C THR A 36 -19.85 39.86 8.64
N LEU A 37 -20.99 39.29 8.19
CA LEU A 37 -21.60 38.12 8.82
C LEU A 37 -20.62 36.91 8.80
N LEU A 38 -20.05 36.62 7.66
CA LEU A 38 -19.10 35.50 7.55
C LEU A 38 -17.78 35.75 8.29
N GLU A 39 -17.26 36.99 8.23
CA GLU A 39 -16.04 37.38 8.97
C GLU A 39 -16.21 37.20 10.49
N GLN A 40 -17.41 37.53 11.02
CA GLN A 40 -17.69 37.37 12.43
C GLN A 40 -18.09 35.94 12.82
N ALA A 41 -18.79 35.22 11.97
CA ALA A 41 -19.27 33.88 12.27
C ALA A 41 -18.15 32.80 12.14
N THR A 42 -17.14 33.00 11.28
CA THR A 42 -16.08 32.01 11.08
C THR A 42 -15.27 31.73 12.34
N PRO A 43 -14.73 32.72 13.07
CA PRO A 43 -14.00 32.46 14.31
C PRO A 43 -14.89 31.81 15.38
N LEU A 44 -16.15 32.24 15.51
CA LEU A 44 -17.06 31.58 16.42
C LEU A 44 -17.37 30.14 16.06
N ALA A 45 -17.42 29.82 14.77
CA ALA A 45 -17.60 28.43 14.30
C ALA A 45 -16.40 27.54 14.62
N GLU A 46 -15.16 28.08 14.64
CA GLU A 46 -13.95 27.37 14.99
C GLU A 46 -13.86 27.05 16.49
N GLU A 47 -14.53 27.85 17.34
CA GLU A 47 -14.61 27.60 18.78
C GLU A 47 -15.64 26.52 19.15
N ILE A 48 -16.54 26.16 18.23
CA ILE A 48 -17.57 25.16 18.45
C ILE A 48 -17.03 23.76 18.22
N GLU A 49 -16.89 22.96 19.26
CA GLU A 49 -16.42 21.57 19.20
C GLU A 49 -17.51 20.63 18.67
N ALA A 50 -17.20 19.89 17.61
CA ALA A 50 -18.18 19.03 16.92
C ALA A 50 -18.63 17.81 17.73
N ASP A 51 -17.79 17.25 18.58
CA ASP A 51 -18.09 16.17 19.52
C ASP A 51 -19.05 16.64 20.60
N PHE A 52 -18.84 17.83 21.19
CA PHE A 52 -19.79 18.44 22.14
C PHE A 52 -21.15 18.67 21.48
N LEU A 53 -21.18 19.22 20.25
CA LEU A 53 -22.45 19.39 19.52
C LEU A 53 -23.16 18.04 19.30
N TRP A 54 -22.40 16.99 18.98
CA TRP A 54 -22.95 15.66 18.72
C TRP A 54 -23.56 15.05 19.99
N GLU A 55 -22.97 15.28 21.16
CA GLU A 55 -23.51 14.83 22.44
C GLU A 55 -24.81 15.55 22.80
N CYS A 56 -24.89 16.86 22.52
CA CYS A 56 -26.06 17.70 22.86
C CYS A 56 -27.27 17.43 21.97
N VAL A 57 -27.07 16.90 20.73
CA VAL A 57 -28.18 16.67 19.80
C VAL A 57 -28.89 15.36 20.10
N SER A 58 -30.24 15.39 20.13
CA SER A 58 -31.07 14.19 20.19
C SER A 58 -31.07 13.41 18.88
N ASP A 59 -31.47 12.14 18.93
CA ASP A 59 -31.60 11.32 17.71
C ASP A 59 -32.71 11.87 16.81
N GLY A 60 -32.45 11.93 15.51
CA GLY A 60 -33.40 12.44 14.53
C GLY A 60 -32.86 13.55 13.64
N GLU A 61 -33.77 14.15 12.88
CA GLU A 61 -33.45 15.32 12.06
C GLU A 61 -33.76 16.60 12.84
N PHE A 62 -32.80 17.52 12.83
CA PHE A 62 -32.93 18.82 13.48
C PHE A 62 -32.60 19.96 12.51
N SER A 63 -33.13 21.15 12.78
CA SER A 63 -32.80 22.39 12.10
C SER A 63 -31.59 23.03 12.79
N PHE A 64 -30.67 23.62 12.01
CA PHE A 64 -29.55 24.35 12.59
C PHE A 64 -30.01 25.57 13.44
N LEU A 65 -31.14 26.19 13.09
CA LEU A 65 -31.70 27.32 13.87
C LEU A 65 -32.24 26.87 15.22
N ASP A 66 -33.01 25.77 15.25
CA ASP A 66 -33.53 25.24 16.50
C ASP A 66 -32.35 24.80 17.39
N PHE A 67 -31.37 24.14 16.82
CA PHE A 67 -30.17 23.73 17.54
C PHE A 67 -29.34 24.94 18.02
N ALA A 68 -29.19 26.01 17.22
CA ALA A 68 -28.51 27.23 17.65
C ALA A 68 -29.21 27.90 18.83
N ARG A 69 -30.55 27.88 18.85
CA ARG A 69 -31.34 28.37 19.99
C ARG A 69 -31.05 27.56 21.26
N ASP A 70 -31.04 26.25 21.15
CA ASP A 70 -30.75 25.36 22.29
C ASP A 70 -29.31 25.55 22.78
N TYR A 71 -28.34 25.68 21.85
CA TYR A 71 -26.92 25.84 22.15
C TYR A 71 -26.63 27.18 22.90
N TYR A 72 -27.19 28.30 22.42
CA TYR A 72 -26.96 29.61 23.03
C TYR A 72 -27.94 29.93 24.17
N GLY A 73 -29.02 29.17 24.29
CA GLY A 73 -30.05 29.39 25.34
C GLY A 73 -30.94 30.61 25.10
N HIS A 74 -30.87 31.22 23.90
CA HIS A 74 -31.70 32.35 23.48
C HIS A 74 -31.95 32.31 21.97
N ASP A 75 -32.82 33.19 21.44
CA ASP A 75 -32.95 33.34 19.98
C ASP A 75 -31.61 33.80 19.38
N PRO A 76 -30.98 33.00 18.51
CA PRO A 76 -29.65 33.27 18.06
C PRO A 76 -29.59 34.48 17.14
N ALA A 77 -28.62 35.35 17.38
CA ALA A 77 -28.27 36.41 16.43
C ALA A 77 -27.83 35.81 15.06
N PRO A 78 -27.98 36.54 13.95
CA PRO A 78 -27.56 36.04 12.63
C PRO A 78 -26.15 35.50 12.59
N VAL A 79 -25.21 36.10 13.33
CA VAL A 79 -23.80 35.65 13.43
C VAL A 79 -23.72 34.30 14.15
N GLU A 80 -24.40 34.14 15.28
CA GLU A 80 -24.45 32.90 16.07
C GLU A 80 -25.08 31.74 15.28
N ALA A 81 -26.23 32.01 14.64
CA ALA A 81 -26.89 31.02 13.79
C ALA A 81 -26.00 30.57 12.62
N THR A 82 -25.28 31.52 12.05
CA THR A 82 -24.33 31.23 10.96
C THR A 82 -23.12 30.44 11.46
N ALA A 83 -22.60 30.77 12.66
CA ALA A 83 -21.49 30.02 13.26
C ALA A 83 -21.86 28.54 13.48
N VAL A 84 -23.02 28.26 14.06
CA VAL A 84 -23.53 26.89 14.22
C VAL A 84 -23.69 26.18 12.86
N LEU A 85 -24.25 26.86 11.85
CA LEU A 85 -24.39 26.31 10.51
C LEU A 85 -23.03 25.95 9.91
N LEU A 86 -22.01 26.80 10.04
CA LEU A 86 -20.67 26.56 9.56
C LEU A 86 -20.01 25.40 10.30
N ALA A 87 -20.12 25.32 11.63
CA ALA A 87 -19.60 24.22 12.44
C ALA A 87 -20.22 22.86 12.03
N LEU A 88 -21.55 22.81 11.86
CA LEU A 88 -22.23 21.60 11.38
C LEU A 88 -21.80 21.20 9.96
N HIS A 89 -21.52 22.16 9.09
CA HIS A 89 -21.00 21.90 7.74
C HIS A 89 -19.55 21.44 7.72
N ALA A 90 -18.73 21.92 8.64
CA ALA A 90 -17.32 21.55 8.79
C ALA A 90 -17.14 20.15 9.37
N ALA A 91 -18.17 19.58 10.00
CA ALA A 91 -18.13 18.30 10.71
C ALA A 91 -18.97 17.18 10.04
N PRO A 92 -18.71 16.80 8.76
CA PRO A 92 -19.55 15.86 8.01
C PRO A 92 -19.50 14.43 8.57
N VAL A 93 -18.52 14.11 9.39
CA VAL A 93 -18.41 12.81 10.09
C VAL A 93 -19.41 12.70 11.22
N TYR A 94 -19.67 13.82 11.90
CA TYR A 94 -20.61 13.92 13.01
C TYR A 94 -22.05 14.16 12.54
N PHE A 95 -22.25 14.93 11.45
CA PHE A 95 -23.56 15.40 11.02
C PHE A 95 -23.79 15.20 9.53
N HIS A 96 -24.84 14.43 9.22
CA HIS A 96 -25.27 14.21 7.84
C HIS A 96 -26.25 15.30 7.41
N ARG A 97 -25.95 15.97 6.28
CA ARG A 97 -26.82 17.01 5.71
C ARG A 97 -28.09 16.40 5.11
N LYS A 98 -29.23 16.96 5.45
CA LYS A 98 -30.55 16.58 4.92
C LYS A 98 -31.17 17.64 4.00
N GLY A 99 -30.42 18.71 3.73
CA GLY A 99 -30.84 19.83 2.90
C GLY A 99 -31.66 20.86 3.70
N LYS A 100 -31.83 22.06 3.15
CA LYS A 100 -32.61 23.18 3.72
C LYS A 100 -32.24 23.51 5.19
N GLY A 101 -30.94 23.45 5.52
CA GLY A 101 -30.46 23.72 6.88
C GLY A 101 -30.80 22.63 7.91
N ARG A 102 -31.22 21.44 7.46
CA ARG A 102 -31.49 20.31 8.34
C ARG A 102 -30.32 19.33 8.33
N PHE A 103 -30.08 18.77 9.50
CA PHE A 103 -29.00 17.82 9.76
C PHE A 103 -29.54 16.62 10.54
N ARG A 104 -28.77 15.54 10.53
CA ARG A 104 -29.01 14.38 11.38
C ARG A 104 -27.66 13.93 11.95
N LYS A 105 -27.60 13.66 13.25
CA LYS A 105 -26.37 13.16 13.86
C LYS A 105 -26.04 11.77 13.36
N ALA A 106 -24.74 11.49 13.21
CA ALA A 106 -24.27 10.16 12.87
C ALA A 106 -24.55 9.19 14.03
N PRO A 107 -24.98 7.94 13.77
CA PRO A 107 -25.05 6.91 14.81
C PRO A 107 -23.69 6.70 15.49
N ALA A 108 -23.71 6.38 16.79
CA ALA A 108 -22.48 6.29 17.60
C ALA A 108 -21.47 5.28 17.07
N ASP A 109 -21.94 4.12 16.62
CA ASP A 109 -21.12 3.07 16.04
C ASP A 109 -20.45 3.49 14.72
N ILE A 110 -21.20 4.19 13.86
CA ILE A 110 -20.69 4.73 12.58
C ILE A 110 -19.69 5.85 12.84
N LEU A 111 -19.99 6.75 13.80
CA LEU A 111 -19.07 7.83 14.18
C LEU A 111 -17.73 7.25 14.70
N ALA A 112 -17.81 6.30 15.63
CA ALA A 112 -16.61 5.67 16.20
C ALA A 112 -15.75 5.00 15.10
N ALA A 113 -16.36 4.26 14.18
CA ALA A 113 -15.66 3.64 13.05
C ALA A 113 -15.05 4.69 12.11
N ALA A 114 -15.74 5.78 11.84
CA ALA A 114 -15.23 6.85 10.98
C ALA A 114 -14.06 7.60 11.62
N LEU A 115 -14.14 7.93 12.92
CA LEU A 115 -13.05 8.56 13.67
C LEU A 115 -11.82 7.65 13.74
N ALA A 116 -12.00 6.36 14.02
CA ALA A 116 -10.90 5.40 14.00
C ALA A 116 -10.23 5.30 12.61
N SER A 117 -11.04 5.34 11.53
CA SER A 117 -10.51 5.36 10.15
C SER A 117 -9.72 6.63 9.85
N LEU A 118 -10.19 7.80 10.30
CA LEU A 118 -9.48 9.07 10.13
C LEU A 118 -8.16 9.07 10.90
N GLU A 119 -8.17 8.60 12.15
CA GLU A 119 -6.95 8.50 12.95
C GLU A 119 -5.94 7.54 12.33
N LYS A 120 -6.39 6.38 11.85
CA LYS A 120 -5.52 5.44 11.11
C LYS A 120 -4.89 6.10 9.88
N LYS A 121 -5.65 6.87 9.10
CA LYS A 121 -5.13 7.60 7.95
C LYS A 121 -4.13 8.67 8.36
N ARG A 122 -4.38 9.38 9.46
CA ARG A 122 -3.47 10.38 10.01
C ARG A 122 -2.14 9.75 10.42
N GLN A 123 -2.19 8.64 11.16
CA GLN A 123 -1.00 7.91 11.58
C GLN A 123 -0.21 7.37 10.38
N GLN A 124 -0.90 6.87 9.37
CA GLN A 124 -0.27 6.41 8.13
C GLN A 124 0.41 7.55 7.37
N ALA A 125 -0.20 8.74 7.31
CA ALA A 125 0.42 9.91 6.68
C ALA A 125 1.69 10.33 7.41
N LEU A 126 1.65 10.40 8.75
CA LEU A 126 2.82 10.70 9.59
C LEU A 126 3.95 9.68 9.41
N ALA A 127 3.61 8.38 9.33
CA ALA A 127 4.60 7.33 9.08
C ALA A 127 5.27 7.51 7.71
N ILE A 128 4.49 7.80 6.65
CA ILE A 128 5.00 8.05 5.30
C ILE A 128 5.98 9.25 5.32
N GLU A 129 5.62 10.36 5.95
CA GLU A 129 6.48 11.54 6.06
C GLU A 129 7.77 11.22 6.83
N GLY A 130 7.67 10.44 7.91
CA GLY A 130 8.82 9.96 8.68
C GLY A 130 9.77 9.12 7.82
N TRP A 131 9.25 8.14 7.10
CA TRP A 131 10.04 7.28 6.19
C TRP A 131 10.73 8.08 5.08
N ILE A 132 10.04 9.06 4.48
CA ILE A 132 10.63 9.94 3.47
C ILE A 132 11.79 10.73 4.06
N SER A 133 11.62 11.30 5.25
CA SER A 133 12.67 12.07 5.93
C SER A 133 13.89 11.20 6.23
N GLU A 134 13.69 10.00 6.79
CA GLU A 134 14.79 9.07 7.08
C GLU A 134 15.56 8.66 5.83
N LEU A 135 14.85 8.30 4.76
CA LEU A 135 15.45 7.90 3.48
C LEU A 135 16.29 9.05 2.87
N LYS A 136 15.82 10.30 2.95
CA LYS A 136 16.56 11.49 2.49
C LYS A 136 17.86 11.69 3.29
N GLU A 137 17.84 11.33 4.55
CA GLU A 137 19.03 11.34 5.42
C GLU A 137 19.88 10.06 5.30
N SER A 138 19.61 9.23 4.31
CA SER A 138 20.31 7.94 4.07
C SER A 138 20.18 6.95 5.23
N ARG A 139 19.10 7.03 6.01
CA ARG A 139 18.71 6.03 7.00
C ARG A 139 17.67 5.11 6.40
N LEU A 140 17.77 3.81 6.67
CA LEU A 140 16.83 2.81 6.17
C LEU A 140 15.77 2.51 7.23
N PRO A 141 14.50 2.94 7.06
CA PRO A 141 13.43 2.51 7.95
C PRO A 141 13.27 0.99 7.92
N PRO A 142 13.06 0.34 9.07
CA PRO A 142 12.90 -1.12 9.12
C PRO A 142 11.80 -1.65 8.19
N GLU A 143 10.66 -0.94 8.11
CA GLU A 143 9.52 -1.28 7.26
C GLU A 143 9.87 -1.26 5.76
N ILE A 144 10.72 -0.32 5.36
CA ILE A 144 11.26 -0.23 4.00
C ILE A 144 12.32 -1.31 3.77
N GLY A 145 13.15 -1.57 4.78
CA GLY A 145 14.24 -2.53 4.71
C GLY A 145 13.80 -3.95 4.36
N VAL A 146 12.69 -4.41 4.94
CA VAL A 146 12.12 -5.75 4.65
C VAL A 146 11.54 -5.86 3.24
N LEU A 147 11.30 -4.74 2.56
CA LEU A 147 10.74 -4.68 1.22
C LEU A 147 11.80 -4.40 0.13
N THR A 148 13.09 -4.40 0.47
CA THR A 148 14.20 -4.03 -0.44
C THR A 148 14.11 -4.73 -1.80
N ASP A 149 13.97 -6.06 -1.81
CA ASP A 149 13.90 -6.84 -3.05
C ASP A 149 12.60 -6.52 -3.84
N ALA A 150 11.47 -6.35 -3.16
CA ALA A 150 10.21 -5.96 -3.78
C ALA A 150 10.29 -4.55 -4.40
N LEU A 151 10.87 -3.59 -3.71
CA LEU A 151 11.04 -2.21 -4.20
C LEU A 151 11.94 -2.14 -5.44
N LEU A 152 12.90 -3.05 -5.56
CA LEU A 152 13.83 -3.09 -6.70
C LEU A 152 13.25 -3.81 -7.92
N TYR A 153 12.52 -4.92 -7.71
CA TYR A 153 12.22 -5.85 -8.79
C TYR A 153 10.73 -5.99 -9.10
N ALA A 154 9.86 -5.79 -8.11
CA ALA A 154 8.40 -5.92 -8.27
C ALA A 154 7.64 -4.99 -7.30
N PRO A 155 7.77 -3.64 -7.44
CA PRO A 155 7.14 -2.69 -6.50
C PRO A 155 5.63 -2.71 -6.59
N ASP A 156 4.97 -2.92 -5.44
CA ASP A 156 3.53 -2.71 -5.31
C ASP A 156 3.24 -1.25 -4.97
N ARG A 157 2.81 -0.48 -5.96
CA ARG A 157 2.52 0.96 -5.85
C ARG A 157 1.31 1.30 -4.98
N ASN A 158 0.54 0.31 -4.54
CA ASN A 158 -0.57 0.56 -3.60
C ASN A 158 -0.08 0.66 -2.16
N LYS A 159 1.08 0.10 -1.85
CA LYS A 159 1.65 0.11 -0.51
C LYS A 159 2.17 1.50 -0.12
N PRO A 160 1.91 1.95 1.12
CA PRO A 160 2.40 3.22 1.63
C PRO A 160 3.94 3.30 1.66
N GLU A 161 4.61 2.19 1.95
CA GLU A 161 6.07 2.07 1.95
C GLU A 161 6.64 2.32 0.55
N THR A 162 6.02 1.76 -0.48
CA THR A 162 6.44 1.98 -1.88
C THR A 162 6.26 3.45 -2.27
N LYS A 163 5.13 4.06 -1.90
CA LYS A 163 4.88 5.49 -2.16
C LYS A 163 5.90 6.39 -1.47
N ALA A 164 6.19 6.12 -0.20
CA ALA A 164 7.22 6.85 0.54
C ALA A 164 8.60 6.73 -0.13
N PHE A 165 8.97 5.53 -0.52
CA PHE A 165 10.24 5.26 -1.18
C PHE A 165 10.34 5.93 -2.56
N GLU A 166 9.32 5.82 -3.42
CA GLU A 166 9.28 6.50 -4.72
C GLU A 166 9.33 8.03 -4.57
N THR A 167 8.65 8.58 -3.55
CA THR A 167 8.71 10.01 -3.23
C THR A 167 10.12 10.42 -2.82
N ALA A 168 10.76 9.67 -1.93
CA ALA A 168 12.15 9.94 -1.53
C ALA A 168 13.12 9.86 -2.71
N CYS A 169 12.94 8.90 -3.62
CA CYS A 169 13.71 8.83 -4.86
C CYS A 169 13.53 10.09 -5.72
N ALA A 170 12.28 10.54 -5.90
CA ALA A 170 11.99 11.74 -6.69
C ALA A 170 12.59 13.01 -6.07
N GLU A 171 12.47 13.18 -4.75
CA GLU A 171 12.98 14.35 -4.04
C GLU A 171 14.50 14.39 -3.96
N THR A 172 15.16 13.23 -3.90
CA THR A 172 16.64 13.14 -3.87
C THR A 172 17.27 13.09 -5.26
N GLY A 173 16.49 12.86 -6.32
CA GLY A 173 17.00 12.64 -7.68
C GLY A 173 17.77 11.32 -7.85
N LEU A 174 17.63 10.39 -6.90
CA LEU A 174 18.33 9.09 -6.93
C LEU A 174 17.43 8.00 -7.51
N THR A 175 18.03 7.06 -8.24
CA THR A 175 17.33 5.83 -8.60
C THR A 175 17.10 4.96 -7.36
N ALA A 176 16.14 4.03 -7.45
CA ALA A 176 15.85 3.08 -6.36
C ALA A 176 17.12 2.34 -5.86
N ALA A 177 17.93 1.84 -6.79
CA ALA A 177 19.17 1.16 -6.44
C ALA A 177 20.19 2.09 -5.75
N GLN A 178 20.33 3.34 -6.22
CA GLN A 178 21.24 4.32 -5.61
C GLN A 178 20.79 4.72 -4.21
N LEU A 179 19.50 4.95 -3.99
CA LEU A 179 18.99 5.31 -2.67
C LEU A 179 19.17 4.15 -1.68
N LEU A 180 18.80 2.92 -2.07
CA LEU A 180 18.99 1.74 -1.23
C LEU A 180 20.47 1.43 -0.95
N PHE A 181 21.35 1.71 -1.90
CA PHE A 181 22.79 1.61 -1.68
C PHE A 181 23.29 2.62 -0.64
N LYS A 182 22.85 3.89 -0.75
CA LYS A 182 23.16 4.92 0.24
C LYS A 182 22.66 4.58 1.64
N CYS A 183 21.47 4.01 1.74
CA CYS A 183 20.89 3.56 2.99
C CYS A 183 21.48 2.23 3.52
N GLY A 184 22.46 1.64 2.82
CA GLY A 184 23.14 0.41 3.23
C GLY A 184 22.34 -0.89 3.02
N ALA A 185 21.17 -0.84 2.36
CA ALA A 185 20.39 -2.04 2.03
C ALA A 185 21.05 -2.89 0.94
N ILE A 186 21.77 -2.27 0.00
CA ILE A 186 22.54 -2.93 -1.05
C ILE A 186 24.02 -2.81 -0.73
N LYS A 187 24.70 -3.94 -0.56
CA LYS A 187 26.10 -3.97 -0.15
C LYS A 187 27.09 -3.73 -1.31
N SER A 188 26.72 -4.10 -2.54
CA SER A 188 27.57 -4.00 -3.72
C SER A 188 26.75 -4.16 -5.01
N ALA A 189 27.31 -3.78 -6.15
CA ALA A 189 26.72 -4.05 -7.47
C ALA A 189 26.52 -5.55 -7.69
N TYR A 190 27.47 -6.40 -7.25
CA TYR A 190 27.31 -7.86 -7.30
C TYR A 190 26.04 -8.29 -6.54
N HIS A 191 25.83 -7.80 -5.32
CA HIS A 191 24.66 -8.14 -4.53
C HIS A 191 23.34 -7.75 -5.23
N LEU A 192 23.30 -6.56 -5.86
CA LEU A 192 22.15 -6.10 -6.64
C LEU A 192 21.85 -7.05 -7.81
N HIS A 193 22.86 -7.39 -8.63
CA HIS A 193 22.66 -8.22 -9.80
C HIS A 193 22.37 -9.68 -9.43
N TYR A 194 23.03 -10.20 -8.41
CA TYR A 194 22.78 -11.55 -7.91
C TYR A 194 21.36 -11.71 -7.39
N LYS A 195 20.86 -10.75 -6.59
CA LYS A 195 19.48 -10.76 -6.10
C LYS A 195 18.46 -10.63 -7.23
N ARG A 196 18.75 -9.81 -8.24
CA ARG A 196 17.92 -9.73 -9.46
C ARG A 196 17.84 -11.07 -10.15
N PHE A 197 18.98 -11.71 -10.39
CA PHE A 197 19.05 -13.04 -10.99
C PHE A 197 18.22 -14.06 -10.22
N LEU A 198 18.36 -14.11 -8.89
CA LEU A 198 17.57 -14.99 -8.05
C LEU A 198 16.06 -14.70 -8.17
N HIS A 199 15.68 -13.44 -8.18
CA HIS A 199 14.27 -13.05 -8.31
C HIS A 199 13.65 -13.47 -9.65
N GLU A 200 14.41 -13.29 -10.73
CA GLU A 200 13.96 -13.59 -12.10
C GLU A 200 13.99 -15.09 -12.43
N GLN A 201 15.03 -15.79 -12.02
CA GLN A 201 15.25 -17.18 -12.40
C GLN A 201 14.74 -18.20 -11.37
N PHE A 202 14.67 -17.81 -10.10
CA PHE A 202 14.26 -18.67 -8.99
C PHE A 202 13.13 -18.06 -8.16
N PRO A 203 11.95 -17.78 -8.76
CA PRO A 203 10.85 -17.11 -8.05
C PRO A 203 10.30 -17.93 -6.88
N LYS A 204 10.54 -19.24 -6.86
CA LYS A 204 10.15 -20.16 -5.77
C LYS A 204 11.28 -20.37 -4.75
N GLY A 205 12.43 -19.70 -4.91
CA GLY A 205 13.63 -19.87 -4.10
C GLY A 205 14.58 -20.91 -4.66
N VAL A 206 15.80 -20.96 -4.12
CA VAL A 206 16.90 -21.86 -4.53
C VAL A 206 17.03 -23.09 -3.65
N GLY A 207 16.18 -23.24 -2.66
CA GLY A 207 16.19 -24.38 -1.74
C GLY A 207 15.62 -25.63 -2.40
N PHE A 208 16.29 -26.76 -2.22
CA PHE A 208 15.70 -28.06 -2.52
C PHE A 208 14.87 -28.54 -1.33
N PRO A 209 13.72 -29.19 -1.57
CA PRO A 209 13.01 -29.89 -0.49
C PRO A 209 13.90 -31.01 0.06
N ALA A 210 13.67 -31.41 1.30
CA ALA A 210 14.30 -32.56 1.87
C ALA A 210 13.85 -33.81 1.07
N LEU A 211 14.79 -34.44 0.38
CA LEU A 211 14.56 -35.59 -0.45
C LEU A 211 15.44 -36.75 0.07
N GLU A 212 14.88 -37.96 0.09
CA GLU A 212 15.66 -39.14 0.35
C GLU A 212 16.44 -39.54 -0.91
N ALA A 213 17.70 -39.92 -0.75
CA ALA A 213 18.50 -40.43 -1.84
C ALA A 213 17.89 -41.77 -2.32
N PRO A 214 17.60 -41.91 -3.63
CA PRO A 214 17.03 -43.14 -4.12
C PRO A 214 18.06 -44.28 -4.03
N GLY A 215 17.58 -45.46 -3.69
CA GLY A 215 18.41 -46.66 -3.71
C GLY A 215 18.82 -47.04 -5.14
N LEU A 216 20.05 -47.44 -5.31
CA LEU A 216 20.50 -47.98 -6.60
C LEU A 216 19.88 -49.39 -6.83
N PRO A 217 19.49 -49.73 -8.06
CA PRO A 217 19.08 -51.10 -8.39
C PRO A 217 20.16 -52.11 -8.00
N SER A 218 19.82 -53.12 -7.24
CA SER A 218 20.76 -54.12 -6.75
C SER A 218 21.11 -55.21 -7.76
N ASP A 219 20.37 -55.27 -8.88
CA ASP A 219 20.41 -56.31 -9.90
C ASP A 219 21.10 -55.86 -11.20
N LEU A 220 21.81 -54.71 -11.18
CA LEU A 220 22.55 -54.23 -12.33
C LEU A 220 23.67 -55.17 -12.71
N PRO A 221 23.75 -55.65 -13.97
CA PRO A 221 24.84 -56.51 -14.46
C PRO A 221 26.16 -55.79 -14.37
N ARG A 222 27.18 -56.48 -13.83
CA ARG A 222 28.52 -55.94 -13.72
C ARG A 222 29.30 -56.27 -14.98
N ALA A 223 29.82 -55.23 -15.68
CA ALA A 223 30.67 -55.41 -16.82
C ALA A 223 32.10 -55.82 -16.40
N ASP A 224 32.65 -56.87 -17.03
CA ASP A 224 34.02 -57.28 -16.79
C ASP A 224 34.99 -56.49 -17.71
N VAL A 225 35.20 -55.23 -17.31
CA VAL A 225 36.08 -54.29 -18.04
C VAL A 225 36.88 -53.44 -17.05
N ARG A 226 38.09 -53.07 -17.44
CA ARG A 226 38.85 -52.03 -16.72
C ARG A 226 38.49 -50.68 -17.28
N ALA A 227 37.67 -49.97 -16.58
CA ALA A 227 37.32 -48.60 -16.94
C ALA A 227 38.24 -47.60 -16.21
N PHE A 228 38.52 -46.46 -16.88
CA PHE A 228 39.27 -45.33 -16.34
C PHE A 228 38.63 -44.04 -16.81
N SER A 229 38.61 -43.04 -15.97
CA SER A 229 38.16 -41.68 -16.29
C SER A 229 39.37 -40.79 -16.60
N ILE A 230 39.11 -39.67 -17.29
CA ILE A 230 40.10 -38.62 -17.58
C ILE A 230 39.55 -37.33 -17.03
N ASP A 231 39.84 -37.07 -15.78
CA ASP A 231 39.34 -35.95 -15.02
C ASP A 231 40.45 -35.12 -14.39
N ASP A 232 40.16 -33.91 -13.97
CA ASP A 232 41.06 -33.10 -13.16
C ASP A 232 41.23 -33.70 -11.76
N ALA A 233 42.38 -33.44 -11.13
CA ALA A 233 42.71 -33.98 -9.80
C ALA A 233 41.69 -33.56 -8.68
N HIS A 234 40.87 -32.54 -8.93
CA HIS A 234 39.87 -32.02 -8.00
C HIS A 234 38.43 -32.43 -8.34
N THR A 235 38.21 -33.20 -9.42
CA THR A 235 36.89 -33.70 -9.82
C THR A 235 36.36 -34.66 -8.76
N THR A 236 35.18 -34.36 -8.21
CA THR A 236 34.51 -35.20 -7.21
C THR A 236 33.40 -36.06 -7.79
N GLU A 237 32.89 -35.67 -8.96
CA GLU A 237 31.80 -36.34 -9.67
C GLU A 237 32.35 -36.86 -11.01
N ILE A 238 32.37 -38.18 -11.17
CA ILE A 238 32.84 -38.85 -12.39
C ILE A 238 31.63 -39.32 -13.16
N ASP A 239 31.34 -38.67 -14.30
CA ASP A 239 30.15 -38.91 -15.11
C ASP A 239 30.44 -39.85 -16.29
N ASP A 240 31.68 -39.90 -16.75
CA ASP A 240 32.07 -40.75 -17.87
C ASP A 240 33.40 -41.48 -17.62
N ALA A 241 33.53 -42.60 -18.30
CA ALA A 241 34.75 -43.40 -18.27
C ALA A 241 34.96 -44.14 -19.61
N LEU A 242 36.17 -44.52 -19.85
CA LEU A 242 36.58 -45.26 -21.03
C LEU A 242 37.11 -46.65 -20.63
N SER A 243 36.92 -47.62 -21.48
CA SER A 243 37.63 -48.88 -21.36
C SER A 243 38.22 -49.34 -22.72
N VAL A 244 39.32 -50.04 -22.70
CA VAL A 244 39.96 -50.57 -23.90
C VAL A 244 40.23 -52.03 -23.70
N VAL A 245 39.71 -52.89 -24.59
CA VAL A 245 39.93 -54.33 -24.60
C VAL A 245 40.51 -54.69 -25.92
N ARG A 246 41.73 -55.32 -25.93
CA ARG A 246 42.37 -55.83 -27.14
C ARG A 246 41.70 -57.15 -27.62
N LEU A 247 41.34 -57.16 -28.88
CA LEU A 247 40.73 -58.31 -29.51
C LEU A 247 41.74 -59.02 -30.37
N PRO A 248 41.96 -60.36 -30.23
CA PRO A 248 42.91 -61.09 -31.05
C PRO A 248 42.60 -60.94 -32.54
N GLY A 249 43.61 -60.44 -33.34
CA GLY A 249 43.49 -60.32 -34.77
C GLY A 249 42.58 -59.22 -35.35
N ILE A 250 41.85 -58.51 -34.55
CA ILE A 250 40.81 -57.60 -35.03
C ILE A 250 41.07 -56.14 -34.58
N GLY A 251 41.95 -55.89 -33.62
CA GLY A 251 42.19 -54.54 -33.08
C GLY A 251 41.76 -54.37 -31.63
N SER A 252 41.12 -53.28 -31.29
CA SER A 252 40.69 -53.01 -29.92
C SER A 252 39.25 -52.62 -29.91
N ARG A 253 38.51 -53.05 -28.86
CA ARG A 253 37.19 -52.57 -28.52
C ARG A 253 37.36 -51.42 -27.52
N ILE A 254 36.75 -50.28 -27.83
CA ILE A 254 36.69 -49.14 -26.93
C ILE A 254 35.26 -49.11 -26.34
N GLY A 255 35.18 -49.12 -25.02
CA GLY A 255 33.92 -48.88 -24.28
C GLY A 255 33.82 -47.45 -23.81
N ILE A 256 32.68 -46.83 -24.00
CA ILE A 256 32.36 -45.52 -23.47
C ILE A 256 31.28 -45.77 -22.41
N HIS A 257 31.57 -45.40 -21.18
CA HIS A 257 30.71 -45.60 -20.02
C HIS A 257 30.19 -44.25 -19.55
N ILE A 258 28.88 -44.09 -19.40
CA ILE A 258 28.25 -42.85 -19.00
C ILE A 258 27.40 -43.12 -17.77
N ALA A 259 27.50 -42.26 -16.76
CA ALA A 259 26.64 -42.32 -15.60
C ALA A 259 25.16 -42.26 -16.00
N ALA A 260 24.34 -43.07 -15.36
CA ALA A 260 22.91 -43.16 -15.67
C ALA A 260 22.06 -42.87 -14.42
N PRO A 261 22.04 -41.63 -13.92
CA PRO A 261 21.32 -41.27 -12.71
C PRO A 261 19.80 -41.56 -12.82
N GLY A 262 19.26 -41.54 -14.03
CA GLY A 262 17.87 -41.88 -14.30
C GLY A 262 17.45 -43.30 -13.90
N LEU A 263 18.40 -44.23 -13.73
CA LEU A 263 18.10 -45.60 -13.26
C LEU A 263 17.58 -45.62 -11.82
N ALA A 264 17.97 -44.62 -11.01
CA ALA A 264 17.56 -44.53 -9.62
C ALA A 264 16.36 -43.59 -9.44
N ILE A 265 15.96 -42.82 -10.47
CA ILE A 265 14.90 -41.81 -10.38
C ILE A 265 13.64 -42.34 -11.05
N ALA A 266 12.66 -42.77 -10.25
CA ALA A 266 11.37 -43.20 -10.79
C ALA A 266 10.56 -41.98 -11.31
N HIS A 267 9.95 -42.16 -12.50
CA HIS A 267 9.06 -41.17 -13.09
C HIS A 267 7.91 -40.82 -12.12
N GLY A 268 7.67 -39.51 -11.92
CA GLY A 268 6.66 -39.02 -10.97
C GLY A 268 7.09 -39.05 -9.51
N SER A 269 8.32 -39.48 -9.19
CA SER A 269 8.87 -39.39 -7.83
C SER A 269 9.07 -37.92 -7.40
N PRO A 270 9.18 -37.64 -6.10
CA PRO A 270 9.51 -36.29 -5.62
C PRO A 270 10.79 -35.73 -6.23
N LEU A 271 11.79 -36.57 -6.44
CA LEU A 271 13.07 -36.19 -7.08
C LEU A 271 12.89 -35.84 -8.57
N ASP A 272 12.10 -36.66 -9.31
CA ASP A 272 11.74 -36.35 -10.71
C ASP A 272 10.96 -35.01 -10.80
N GLY A 273 10.08 -34.75 -9.84
CA GLY A 273 9.34 -33.49 -9.76
C GLY A 273 10.24 -32.25 -9.60
N VAL A 274 11.30 -32.39 -8.78
CA VAL A 274 12.30 -31.30 -8.60
C VAL A 274 13.16 -31.15 -9.86
N ALA A 275 13.57 -32.24 -10.50
CA ALA A 275 14.39 -32.21 -11.70
C ALA A 275 13.67 -31.61 -12.91
N ARG A 276 12.31 -31.58 -12.91
CA ARG A 276 11.47 -31.00 -13.97
C ARG A 276 11.07 -29.56 -13.72
N ALA A 277 11.18 -29.03 -12.48
CA ALA A 277 10.73 -27.70 -12.10
C ALA A 277 11.76 -26.62 -12.37
#